data_a53b8c9f5ac004152f5fc30baed537ce
#
_entry.id   a53b8c9f5ac004152f5fc30baed537ce
#
_cell.length_a   1.000
_cell.length_b   1.000
_cell.length_c   1.000
_cell.angle_alpha   90.00
_cell.angle_beta   90.00
_cell.angle_gamma   90.00
#
_symmetry.space_group_name_H-M   'P 1'
#
loop_
_entity.id
_entity.type
_entity.pdbx_description
1 polymer ?
#
loop_
_entity_poly.entity_id
_entity_poly.type
_entity_poly.pdbx_seq_one_letter_code
_entity_poly.pdbx_strand_id
1 'polypeptide(L)'
;MLLEPGNTCWRRETSARAALIVDMADYFDAAMAAMREAKHTVHLLNWAFEPQTLFHPQPGCTGPEDDRIANFLKRLARDNPGLDVRVLCWQSALPVAATQNWFPLADRKTFAGSNVKFVLDGKLPMGASHHQKAIVIDDAIAFCGGGDIGPDRWDTHHHLDDDPRREMTKHAHGNHEKDFDSRHEVMGIVEGPAAKALGVLFRERWARCTGETPPEPPKTRPAWPAGLKPQFKDIEVGLSRTHGAWKHHPEVREIEALHLGCIAEARRCIYMENQYFTSPLIAAALATRLREPDGPEVVLIGTEHSPSFFDQSTMDRTRVRFIEKLKRADKHGRFQAYSPVTTLGRIIIVHAKLTIVDDRLLRIGSANINNRSMGLDTECDLSFEATGRAATGARAEILRLRTHLLAHWLGCDDAIVETAIREAGGVSAGLEALRNAGYARLRPIELPPVKGVAAVIATYHMGDPFSPADGWRPWRRKIMSQSAERRGREAMKALAS
;
A
#
# COMPACT_ATOMS: atom_id res chain seq x y z
N MET A 1 -18.59 -2.75 14.81
CA MET A 1 -18.27 -2.41 13.41
C MET A 1 -16.98 -1.61 13.45
N LEU A 2 -16.03 -1.94 12.59
CA LEU A 2 -14.72 -1.27 12.58
C LEU A 2 -14.70 0.01 11.73
N LEU A 3 -15.58 0.11 10.75
CA LEU A 3 -15.66 1.25 9.84
C LEU A 3 -16.65 2.30 10.39
N GLU A 4 -16.10 3.31 11.09
CA GLU A 4 -16.85 4.41 11.72
C GLU A 4 -16.49 5.74 11.08
N PRO A 5 -17.38 6.35 10.27
CA PRO A 5 -17.15 7.67 9.69
C PRO A 5 -16.83 8.74 10.74
N GLY A 6 -15.78 9.53 10.50
CA GLY A 6 -15.28 10.55 11.42
C GLY A 6 -14.33 10.04 12.50
N ASN A 7 -14.10 8.73 12.58
CA ASN A 7 -13.15 8.10 13.51
C ASN A 7 -12.14 7.22 12.76
N THR A 8 -12.57 6.06 12.30
CA THR A 8 -11.71 5.08 11.61
C THR A 8 -11.73 5.20 10.10
N CYS A 9 -12.67 5.92 9.54
CA CYS A 9 -12.72 6.25 8.12
C CYS A 9 -13.36 7.62 7.89
N TRP A 10 -13.06 8.20 6.75
CA TRP A 10 -13.71 9.42 6.27
C TRP A 10 -15.14 9.17 5.82
N ARG A 11 -15.29 8.12 5.01
CA ARG A 11 -16.58 7.68 4.47
C ARG A 11 -16.70 6.18 4.53
N ARG A 12 -17.94 5.72 4.65
CA ARG A 12 -18.34 4.33 4.46
C ARG A 12 -19.33 4.31 3.31
N GLU A 13 -18.93 3.69 2.23
CA GLU A 13 -19.68 3.64 0.98
C GLU A 13 -19.88 2.20 0.56
N THR A 14 -20.79 1.95 -0.37
CA THR A 14 -20.96 0.62 -0.97
C THR A 14 -20.19 0.51 -2.27
N SER A 15 -19.75 -0.71 -2.58
CA SER A 15 -19.23 -1.08 -3.90
C SER A 15 -19.99 -2.29 -4.42
N ALA A 16 -20.61 -2.16 -5.58
CA ALA A 16 -21.34 -3.27 -6.20
C ALA A 16 -20.39 -4.41 -6.60
N ARG A 17 -19.19 -4.06 -7.07
CA ARG A 17 -18.08 -4.99 -7.33
C ARG A 17 -16.80 -4.44 -6.75
N ALA A 18 -16.01 -5.32 -6.10
CA ALA A 18 -14.67 -4.97 -5.67
C ALA A 18 -13.72 -6.18 -5.83
N ALA A 19 -12.43 -5.89 -6.01
CA ALA A 19 -11.40 -6.92 -6.07
C ALA A 19 -10.05 -6.40 -5.59
N LEU A 20 -9.17 -7.32 -5.19
CA LEU A 20 -7.74 -7.11 -5.09
C LEU A 20 -7.09 -7.53 -6.39
N ILE A 21 -6.08 -6.77 -6.79
CA ILE A 21 -5.21 -7.09 -7.91
C ILE A 21 -3.81 -7.25 -7.33
N VAL A 22 -3.25 -8.43 -7.48
CA VAL A 22 -1.93 -8.78 -6.97
C VAL A 22 -0.91 -8.54 -8.08
N ASP A 23 0.10 -7.77 -7.76
CA ASP A 23 1.21 -7.36 -8.59
C ASP A 23 0.88 -6.41 -9.77
N MET A 24 1.91 -5.68 -10.17
CA MET A 24 1.71 -4.49 -11.00
C MET A 24 1.44 -4.82 -12.46
N ALA A 25 1.83 -6.00 -12.96
CA ALA A 25 1.50 -6.40 -14.32
C ALA A 25 -0.02 -6.46 -14.52
N ASP A 26 -0.71 -7.20 -13.65
CA ASP A 26 -2.17 -7.33 -13.71
C ASP A 26 -2.89 -6.01 -13.41
N TYR A 27 -2.32 -5.19 -12.49
CA TYR A 27 -2.87 -3.86 -12.22
C TYR A 27 -2.76 -2.93 -13.42
N PHE A 28 -1.62 -2.89 -14.10
CA PHE A 28 -1.43 -2.02 -15.26
C PHE A 28 -2.37 -2.43 -16.40
N ASP A 29 -2.54 -3.73 -16.64
CA ASP A 29 -3.47 -4.24 -17.63
C ASP A 29 -4.92 -3.86 -17.30
N ALA A 30 -5.35 -4.06 -16.06
CA ALA A 30 -6.70 -3.68 -15.61
C ALA A 30 -6.94 -2.17 -15.67
N ALA A 31 -5.95 -1.36 -15.27
CA ALA A 31 -6.04 0.10 -15.31
C ALA A 31 -6.13 0.62 -16.74
N MET A 32 -5.30 0.11 -17.66
CA MET A 32 -5.37 0.48 -19.09
C MET A 32 -6.70 0.09 -19.71
N ALA A 33 -7.20 -1.12 -19.41
CA ALA A 33 -8.50 -1.57 -19.92
C ALA A 33 -9.64 -0.65 -19.46
N ALA A 34 -9.65 -0.28 -18.17
CA ALA A 34 -10.66 0.63 -17.64
C ALA A 34 -10.53 2.05 -18.21
N MET A 35 -9.31 2.60 -18.34
CA MET A 35 -9.08 3.94 -18.90
C MET A 35 -9.49 4.05 -20.38
N ARG A 36 -9.33 2.98 -21.19
CA ARG A 36 -9.80 2.95 -22.60
C ARG A 36 -11.31 3.15 -22.72
N GLU A 37 -12.05 2.72 -21.72
CA GLU A 37 -13.52 2.81 -21.71
C GLU A 37 -14.04 4.12 -21.08
N ALA A 38 -13.15 5.00 -20.59
CA ALA A 38 -13.51 6.28 -19.98
C ALA A 38 -14.33 7.16 -20.94
N LYS A 39 -15.37 7.82 -20.41
CA LYS A 39 -16.27 8.70 -21.19
C LYS A 39 -16.08 10.18 -20.86
N HIS A 40 -15.72 10.52 -19.62
CA HIS A 40 -15.68 11.90 -19.13
C HIS A 40 -14.39 12.26 -18.43
N THR A 41 -13.88 11.40 -17.56
CA THR A 41 -12.72 11.74 -16.73
C THR A 41 -11.78 10.58 -16.52
N VAL A 42 -10.47 10.86 -16.55
CA VAL A 42 -9.40 9.97 -16.06
C VAL A 42 -8.51 10.79 -15.14
N HIS A 43 -8.61 10.55 -13.84
CA HIS A 43 -7.92 11.31 -12.82
C HIS A 43 -6.93 10.42 -12.06
N LEU A 44 -5.66 10.81 -12.02
CA LEU A 44 -4.57 10.07 -11.38
C LEU A 44 -3.99 10.84 -10.20
N LEU A 45 -3.85 10.18 -9.05
CA LEU A 45 -3.08 10.62 -7.88
C LEU A 45 -1.86 9.73 -7.73
N ASN A 46 -0.65 10.31 -7.65
CA ASN A 46 0.58 9.55 -7.51
C ASN A 46 1.57 10.24 -6.57
N TRP A 47 2.38 9.44 -5.87
CA TRP A 47 3.58 9.89 -5.19
C TRP A 47 4.70 10.10 -6.21
N ALA A 48 4.94 9.11 -7.08
CA ALA A 48 5.82 9.18 -8.23
C ALA A 48 5.05 8.84 -9.51
N PHE A 49 5.38 9.51 -10.59
CA PHE A 49 4.80 9.24 -11.90
C PHE A 49 5.91 9.39 -12.95
N GLU A 50 6.34 8.27 -13.52
CA GLU A 50 7.35 8.25 -14.57
C GLU A 50 6.68 8.06 -15.94
N PRO A 51 6.72 9.09 -16.81
CA PRO A 51 6.02 9.09 -18.11
C PRO A 51 6.42 7.97 -19.06
N GLN A 52 7.65 7.46 -18.91
CA GLN A 52 8.21 6.41 -19.78
C GLN A 52 7.87 4.99 -19.30
N THR A 53 7.15 4.83 -18.19
CA THR A 53 6.78 3.52 -17.66
C THR A 53 6.01 2.71 -18.69
N LEU A 54 6.50 1.51 -18.98
CA LEU A 54 5.83 0.51 -19.83
C LEU A 54 4.78 -0.22 -19.00
N PHE A 55 3.54 -0.19 -19.46
CA PHE A 55 2.46 -0.90 -18.80
C PHE A 55 2.37 -2.36 -19.21
N HIS A 56 2.75 -2.65 -20.47
CA HIS A 56 2.69 -4.01 -21.04
C HIS A 56 3.98 -4.36 -21.77
N PRO A 57 5.10 -4.59 -21.05
CA PRO A 57 6.37 -4.94 -21.66
C PRO A 57 6.29 -6.34 -22.30
N GLN A 58 6.60 -6.45 -23.60
CA GLN A 58 6.62 -7.71 -24.33
C GLN A 58 7.98 -7.95 -24.98
N PRO A 59 8.67 -9.07 -24.68
CA PRO A 59 9.94 -9.42 -25.29
C PRO A 59 9.84 -9.53 -26.83
N GLY A 60 10.79 -8.93 -27.54
CA GLY A 60 10.83 -8.95 -29.01
C GLY A 60 9.97 -7.89 -29.69
N CYS A 61 9.10 -7.20 -28.97
CA CYS A 61 8.51 -5.97 -29.45
C CYS A 61 9.46 -4.83 -29.08
N THR A 62 10.19 -4.29 -30.03
CA THR A 62 10.60 -2.88 -30.01
C THR A 62 9.29 -2.10 -30.12
N GLY A 63 8.46 -2.25 -29.07
CA GLY A 63 7.08 -1.85 -29.08
C GLY A 63 6.93 -0.41 -29.54
N PRO A 64 5.85 -0.09 -30.22
CA PRO A 64 5.56 1.28 -30.54
C PRO A 64 5.63 2.04 -29.22
N GLU A 65 5.98 3.30 -29.32
CA GLU A 65 5.91 4.29 -28.21
C GLU A 65 4.59 4.26 -27.43
N ASP A 66 3.66 3.43 -27.84
CA ASP A 66 2.28 3.30 -27.43
C ASP A 66 2.05 2.67 -26.05
N ASP A 67 2.98 1.81 -25.57
CA ASP A 67 2.85 1.13 -24.29
C ASP A 67 3.37 1.97 -23.10
N ARG A 68 3.97 3.13 -23.37
CA ARG A 68 4.36 4.09 -22.35
C ARG A 68 3.14 4.85 -21.87
N ILE A 69 2.98 4.96 -20.53
CA ILE A 69 1.81 5.62 -19.94
C ILE A 69 1.59 7.04 -20.47
N ALA A 70 2.65 7.83 -20.70
CA ALA A 70 2.48 9.18 -21.25
C ALA A 70 1.90 9.18 -22.66
N ASN A 71 2.37 8.30 -23.53
CA ASN A 71 1.87 8.18 -24.89
C ASN A 71 0.45 7.65 -24.91
N PHE A 72 0.14 6.69 -24.04
CA PHE A 72 -1.21 6.19 -23.86
C PHE A 72 -2.18 7.31 -23.42
N LEU A 73 -1.86 8.09 -22.38
CA LEU A 73 -2.73 9.18 -21.92
C LEU A 73 -2.89 10.31 -22.95
N LYS A 74 -1.80 10.67 -23.65
CA LYS A 74 -1.86 11.67 -24.75
C LYS A 74 -2.76 11.22 -25.87
N ARG A 75 -2.66 9.95 -26.32
CA ARG A 75 -3.51 9.37 -27.34
C ARG A 75 -4.96 9.34 -26.88
N LEU A 76 -5.22 8.86 -25.67
CA LEU A 76 -6.55 8.81 -25.08
C LEU A 76 -7.23 10.19 -25.07
N ALA A 77 -6.50 11.23 -24.64
CA ALA A 77 -6.99 12.61 -24.59
C ALA A 77 -7.13 13.25 -25.98
N ARG A 78 -6.30 12.87 -26.95
CA ARG A 78 -6.39 13.35 -28.34
C ARG A 78 -7.58 12.74 -29.07
N ASP A 79 -7.77 11.43 -28.92
CA ASP A 79 -8.80 10.68 -29.63
C ASP A 79 -10.20 10.90 -29.03
N ASN A 80 -10.25 11.43 -27.79
CA ASN A 80 -11.47 11.80 -27.07
C ASN A 80 -11.38 13.24 -26.55
N PRO A 81 -11.63 14.27 -27.38
CA PRO A 81 -11.44 15.68 -27.00
C PRO A 81 -12.29 16.16 -25.82
N GLY A 82 -13.39 15.45 -25.51
CA GLY A 82 -14.26 15.73 -24.36
C GLY A 82 -13.79 15.08 -23.04
N LEU A 83 -12.75 14.23 -23.09
CA LEU A 83 -12.24 13.53 -21.93
C LEU A 83 -11.28 14.42 -21.11
N ASP A 84 -11.58 14.64 -19.84
CA ASP A 84 -10.71 15.41 -18.92
C ASP A 84 -9.69 14.48 -18.27
N VAL A 85 -8.47 14.49 -18.79
CA VAL A 85 -7.35 13.68 -18.28
C VAL A 85 -6.45 14.52 -17.39
N ARG A 86 -6.37 14.18 -16.10
CA ARG A 86 -5.59 14.91 -15.10
C ARG A 86 -4.65 13.99 -14.31
N VAL A 87 -3.42 14.41 -14.15
CA VAL A 87 -2.42 13.77 -13.31
C VAL A 87 -1.97 14.74 -12.22
N LEU A 88 -2.18 14.39 -10.96
CA LEU A 88 -1.71 15.14 -9.81
C LEU A 88 -0.64 14.33 -9.10
N CYS A 89 0.61 14.77 -9.20
CA CYS A 89 1.76 14.09 -8.65
C CYS A 89 2.41 14.91 -7.54
N TRP A 90 3.02 14.27 -6.57
CA TRP A 90 3.74 14.95 -5.51
C TRP A 90 4.93 15.74 -6.06
N GLN A 91 5.05 16.99 -5.63
CA GLN A 91 6.24 17.80 -5.88
C GLN A 91 7.32 17.44 -4.87
N SER A 92 8.14 16.45 -5.20
CA SER A 92 9.24 16.01 -4.36
C SER A 92 10.29 17.12 -4.16
N ALA A 93 10.86 17.19 -2.95
CA ALA A 93 12.03 18.02 -2.71
C ALA A 93 13.25 17.45 -3.46
N LEU A 94 14.09 18.32 -4.01
CA LEU A 94 15.27 17.93 -4.81
C LEU A 94 16.14 16.83 -4.18
N PRO A 95 16.45 16.83 -2.86
CA PRO A 95 17.24 15.76 -2.28
C PRO A 95 16.56 14.38 -2.36
N VAL A 96 15.24 14.33 -2.21
CA VAL A 96 14.47 13.08 -2.30
C VAL A 96 14.36 12.63 -3.74
N ALA A 97 14.10 13.55 -4.68
CA ALA A 97 14.08 13.29 -6.11
C ALA A 97 15.40 12.68 -6.60
N ALA A 98 16.52 13.24 -6.17
CA ALA A 98 17.85 12.74 -6.53
C ALA A 98 18.13 11.31 -6.03
N THR A 99 17.66 10.95 -4.82
CA THR A 99 17.85 9.60 -4.28
C THR A 99 17.01 8.54 -5.00
N GLN A 100 15.94 8.96 -5.68
CA GLN A 100 15.03 8.08 -6.42
C GLN A 100 15.25 8.14 -7.94
N ASN A 101 16.25 8.89 -8.42
CA ASN A 101 16.48 9.16 -9.86
C ASN A 101 15.21 9.65 -10.59
N TRP A 102 14.37 10.39 -9.90
CA TRP A 102 13.09 10.87 -10.40
C TRP A 102 13.05 12.40 -10.40
N PHE A 103 12.74 12.99 -11.56
CA PHE A 103 12.78 14.44 -11.78
C PHE A 103 11.42 14.98 -12.25
N PRO A 104 10.46 15.21 -11.34
CA PRO A 104 9.08 15.52 -11.68
C PRO A 104 8.89 16.79 -12.53
N LEU A 105 9.85 17.71 -12.51
CA LEU A 105 9.83 18.88 -13.39
C LEU A 105 10.11 18.54 -14.86
N ALA A 106 10.91 17.50 -15.13
CA ALA A 106 11.13 16.98 -16.48
C ALA A 106 9.88 16.24 -16.97
N ASP A 107 9.22 15.49 -16.11
CA ASP A 107 8.02 14.73 -16.42
C ASP A 107 6.87 15.64 -16.87
N ARG A 108 6.73 16.81 -16.24
CA ARG A 108 5.76 17.84 -16.64
C ARG A 108 5.95 18.29 -18.10
N LYS A 109 7.19 18.38 -18.59
CA LYS A 109 7.48 18.80 -19.98
C LYS A 109 6.95 17.77 -20.99
N THR A 110 6.90 16.50 -20.61
CA THR A 110 6.42 15.42 -21.49
C THR A 110 4.97 15.63 -21.93
N PHE A 111 4.15 16.30 -21.13
CA PHE A 111 2.75 16.57 -21.43
C PHE A 111 2.50 17.97 -22.05
N ALA A 112 3.55 18.77 -22.25
CA ALA A 112 3.42 20.09 -22.86
C ALA A 112 2.79 20.00 -24.26
N GLY A 113 1.81 20.84 -24.54
CA GLY A 113 1.10 20.85 -25.83
C GLY A 113 0.09 19.71 -26.04
N SER A 114 -0.14 18.87 -25.03
CA SER A 114 -1.18 17.85 -25.05
C SER A 114 -2.43 18.29 -24.26
N ASN A 115 -3.54 17.56 -24.43
CA ASN A 115 -4.76 17.77 -23.65
C ASN A 115 -4.71 17.15 -22.25
N VAL A 116 -3.59 16.56 -21.83
CA VAL A 116 -3.37 16.01 -20.49
C VAL A 116 -2.90 17.11 -19.54
N LYS A 117 -3.62 17.31 -18.44
CA LYS A 117 -3.26 18.29 -17.41
C LYS A 117 -2.38 17.62 -16.35
N PHE A 118 -1.07 17.86 -16.41
CA PHE A 118 -0.10 17.34 -15.42
C PHE A 118 0.29 18.45 -14.44
N VAL A 119 0.02 18.22 -13.14
CA VAL A 119 0.26 19.18 -12.06
C VAL A 119 1.09 18.55 -10.95
N LEU A 120 2.06 19.31 -10.42
CA LEU A 120 2.85 18.94 -9.25
C LEU A 120 2.28 19.60 -8.00
N ASP A 121 1.97 18.77 -6.99
CA ASP A 121 1.36 19.20 -5.72
C ASP A 121 2.41 19.25 -4.60
N GLY A 122 2.81 20.45 -4.20
CA GLY A 122 3.68 20.74 -3.07
C GLY A 122 2.94 21.35 -1.86
N LYS A 123 1.60 21.29 -1.83
CA LYS A 123 0.79 21.93 -0.77
C LYS A 123 0.70 21.05 0.49
N LEU A 124 1.84 20.91 1.16
CA LEU A 124 2.06 20.04 2.32
C LEU A 124 2.90 20.73 3.41
N PRO A 125 2.84 20.23 4.65
CA PRO A 125 3.84 20.54 5.66
C PRO A 125 5.24 20.15 5.18
N MET A 126 6.25 20.89 5.63
CA MET A 126 7.63 20.58 5.30
C MET A 126 8.02 19.19 5.84
N GLY A 127 8.68 18.38 5.00
CA GLY A 127 9.07 17.00 5.31
C GLY A 127 7.97 15.94 5.09
N ALA A 128 6.74 16.37 4.76
CA ALA A 128 5.66 15.47 4.37
C ALA A 128 5.71 15.14 2.87
N SER A 129 5.04 14.07 2.48
CA SER A 129 4.81 13.69 1.09
C SER A 129 3.33 13.44 0.79
N HIS A 130 2.93 13.67 -0.45
CA HIS A 130 1.68 13.12 -0.96
C HIS A 130 1.89 11.67 -1.33
N HIS A 131 1.39 10.75 -0.49
CA HIS A 131 1.66 9.33 -0.67
C HIS A 131 0.45 8.52 -1.16
N GLN A 132 -0.67 9.17 -1.39
CA GLN A 132 -1.88 8.57 -1.99
C GLN A 132 -1.63 8.15 -3.44
N LYS A 133 -2.09 6.95 -3.81
CA LYS A 133 -2.05 6.42 -5.17
C LYS A 133 -3.44 5.95 -5.54
N ALA A 134 -4.02 6.60 -6.56
CA ALA A 134 -5.34 6.23 -7.07
C ALA A 134 -5.49 6.59 -8.54
N ILE A 135 -6.28 5.81 -9.27
CA ILE A 135 -6.82 6.16 -10.58
C ILE A 135 -8.34 6.15 -10.46
N VAL A 136 -8.99 7.25 -10.83
CA VAL A 136 -10.44 7.37 -10.81
C VAL A 136 -10.94 7.63 -12.22
N ILE A 137 -11.90 6.84 -12.67
CA ILE A 137 -12.45 6.87 -14.02
C ILE A 137 -13.94 7.14 -13.91
N ASP A 138 -14.38 8.29 -14.44
CA ASP A 138 -15.79 8.71 -14.49
C ASP A 138 -16.52 8.70 -13.14
N ASP A 139 -15.82 8.78 -12.01
CA ASP A 139 -16.37 8.52 -10.66
C ASP A 139 -17.10 7.17 -10.54
N ALA A 140 -16.94 6.30 -11.50
CA ALA A 140 -17.66 5.03 -11.62
C ALA A 140 -16.80 3.81 -11.28
N ILE A 141 -15.49 3.86 -11.60
CA ILE A 141 -14.48 2.87 -11.25
C ILE A 141 -13.30 3.61 -10.63
N ALA A 142 -12.70 3.03 -9.58
CA ALA A 142 -11.47 3.56 -9.03
C ALA A 142 -10.54 2.45 -8.54
N PHE A 143 -9.24 2.67 -8.74
CA PHE A 143 -8.16 1.88 -8.18
C PHE A 143 -7.50 2.67 -7.04
N CYS A 144 -7.14 1.98 -5.96
CA CYS A 144 -6.39 2.56 -4.84
C CYS A 144 -5.51 1.49 -4.18
N GLY A 145 -4.27 1.83 -3.86
CA GLY A 145 -3.34 0.88 -3.26
C GLY A 145 -1.96 1.45 -3.02
N GLY A 146 -0.94 0.58 -2.95
CA GLY A 146 0.44 0.96 -2.70
C GLY A 146 1.25 1.29 -3.95
N GLY A 147 0.79 0.90 -5.15
CA GLY A 147 1.52 0.97 -6.40
C GLY A 147 1.55 2.35 -7.04
N ASP A 148 2.75 2.86 -7.31
CA ASP A 148 2.99 4.02 -8.16
C ASP A 148 3.22 3.62 -9.62
N ILE A 149 3.24 4.60 -10.50
CA ILE A 149 3.62 4.43 -11.91
C ILE A 149 5.11 4.74 -12.03
N GLY A 150 5.91 3.69 -12.12
CA GLY A 150 7.37 3.80 -12.21
C GLY A 150 8.00 2.56 -12.85
N PRO A 151 9.23 2.66 -13.38
CA PRO A 151 9.88 1.60 -14.16
C PRO A 151 10.21 0.38 -13.31
N ASP A 152 10.56 0.57 -12.04
CA ASP A 152 10.90 -0.48 -11.09
C ASP A 152 9.67 -1.10 -10.40
N ARG A 153 8.47 -0.81 -10.90
CA ARG A 153 7.21 -1.28 -10.29
C ARG A 153 6.65 -2.53 -10.95
N TRP A 154 6.90 -2.69 -12.25
CA TRP A 154 6.36 -3.80 -13.01
C TRP A 154 6.95 -5.14 -12.56
N ASP A 155 6.11 -6.06 -12.16
CA ASP A 155 6.42 -7.46 -11.92
C ASP A 155 5.13 -8.30 -12.01
N THR A 156 5.29 -9.61 -12.13
CA THR A 156 4.18 -10.58 -12.15
C THR A 156 4.17 -11.37 -10.85
N HIS A 157 3.04 -12.03 -10.55
CA HIS A 157 2.88 -12.91 -9.40
C HIS A 157 3.88 -14.09 -9.36
N HIS A 158 4.59 -14.38 -10.46
CA HIS A 158 5.62 -15.41 -10.48
C HIS A 158 6.96 -14.96 -9.86
N HIS A 159 7.23 -13.68 -9.83
CA HIS A 159 8.49 -13.08 -9.35
C HIS A 159 9.70 -13.80 -9.90
N LEU A 160 9.74 -13.99 -11.23
CA LEU A 160 10.85 -14.69 -11.91
C LEU A 160 12.16 -13.96 -11.67
N ASP A 161 13.24 -14.71 -11.38
CA ASP A 161 14.55 -14.12 -11.06
C ASP A 161 15.13 -13.26 -12.18
N ASP A 162 15.01 -13.73 -13.42
CA ASP A 162 15.58 -13.07 -14.61
C ASP A 162 14.46 -12.83 -15.64
N ASP A 163 13.43 -12.08 -15.28
CA ASP A 163 12.33 -11.77 -16.19
C ASP A 163 12.77 -10.73 -17.23
N PRO A 164 12.84 -11.08 -18.53
CA PRO A 164 13.28 -10.16 -19.58
C PRO A 164 12.35 -8.94 -19.72
N ARG A 165 11.14 -9.00 -19.22
CA ARG A 165 10.19 -7.88 -19.24
C ARG A 165 10.57 -6.80 -18.22
N ARG A 166 11.14 -7.14 -17.05
CA ARG A 166 11.72 -6.16 -16.13
C ARG A 166 12.93 -5.47 -16.74
N GLU A 167 13.78 -6.19 -17.50
CA GLU A 167 14.90 -5.61 -18.25
C GLU A 167 14.41 -4.58 -19.29
N MET A 168 13.31 -4.87 -19.99
CA MET A 168 12.73 -3.92 -20.95
C MET A 168 12.28 -2.62 -20.27
N THR A 169 11.67 -2.69 -19.08
CA THR A 169 11.28 -1.48 -18.34
C THR A 169 12.51 -0.66 -17.96
N LYS A 170 13.61 -1.30 -17.59
CA LYS A 170 14.89 -0.66 -17.29
C LYS A 170 15.46 0.09 -18.51
N HIS A 171 15.50 -0.56 -19.66
CA HIS A 171 16.04 0.03 -20.89
C HIS A 171 15.19 1.19 -21.41
N ALA A 172 13.88 1.19 -21.19
CA ALA A 172 13.01 2.29 -21.59
C ALA A 172 13.32 3.61 -20.86
N HIS A 173 14.02 3.54 -19.71
CA HIS A 173 14.38 4.68 -18.84
C HIS A 173 15.85 5.11 -18.92
N GLY A 174 16.61 4.57 -19.86
CA GLY A 174 18.05 4.77 -19.96
C GLY A 174 18.85 3.70 -19.19
N ASN A 175 20.17 3.72 -19.33
CA ASN A 175 21.04 2.74 -18.67
C ASN A 175 21.07 2.99 -17.15
N HIS A 176 20.16 2.37 -16.42
CA HIS A 176 20.31 2.22 -14.98
C HIS A 176 21.32 1.10 -14.71
N GLU A 177 22.36 1.39 -13.93
CA GLU A 177 23.40 0.41 -13.57
C GLU A 177 22.87 -0.71 -12.65
N LYS A 178 21.72 -0.49 -11.99
CA LYS A 178 21.13 -1.46 -11.06
C LYS A 178 20.01 -2.25 -11.72
N ASP A 179 20.03 -3.54 -11.53
CA ASP A 179 18.91 -4.41 -11.90
C ASP A 179 17.66 -4.08 -11.09
N PHE A 180 16.49 -4.21 -11.70
CA PHE A 180 15.23 -4.08 -10.99
C PHE A 180 14.90 -5.41 -10.30
N ASP A 181 14.90 -5.39 -8.97
CA ASP A 181 14.53 -6.54 -8.15
C ASP A 181 13.05 -6.91 -8.33
N SER A 182 12.73 -8.18 -8.07
CA SER A 182 11.36 -8.64 -7.97
C SER A 182 10.59 -7.84 -6.92
N ARG A 183 9.36 -7.43 -7.24
CA ARG A 183 8.56 -6.56 -6.39
C ARG A 183 7.12 -7.02 -6.29
N HIS A 184 6.64 -7.13 -5.07
CA HIS A 184 5.25 -7.42 -4.79
C HIS A 184 4.47 -6.16 -4.40
N GLU A 185 3.32 -6.00 -5.02
CA GLU A 185 2.41 -4.89 -4.77
C GLU A 185 0.95 -5.39 -4.80
N VAL A 186 0.07 -4.71 -4.11
CA VAL A 186 -1.37 -5.03 -4.14
C VAL A 186 -2.17 -3.75 -4.32
N MET A 187 -3.13 -3.80 -5.24
CA MET A 187 -4.06 -2.71 -5.53
C MET A 187 -5.50 -3.18 -5.32
N GLY A 188 -6.35 -2.27 -4.86
CA GLY A 188 -7.80 -2.49 -4.79
C GLY A 188 -8.50 -1.82 -5.95
N ILE A 189 -9.56 -2.43 -6.47
CA ILE A 189 -10.50 -1.82 -7.40
C ILE A 189 -11.90 -1.83 -6.80
N VAL A 190 -12.61 -0.71 -6.94
CA VAL A 190 -13.98 -0.51 -6.46
C VAL A 190 -14.82 0.19 -7.52
N GLU A 191 -16.13 -0.04 -7.51
CA GLU A 191 -17.07 0.66 -8.39
C GLU A 191 -18.17 1.40 -7.61
N GLY A 192 -18.82 2.34 -8.29
CA GLY A 192 -19.99 3.07 -7.79
C GLY A 192 -19.68 4.06 -6.67
N PRO A 193 -20.45 4.10 -5.57
CA PRO A 193 -20.27 5.12 -4.52
C PRO A 193 -18.86 5.21 -3.93
N ALA A 194 -18.18 4.07 -3.72
CA ALA A 194 -16.79 4.04 -3.25
C ALA A 194 -15.81 4.68 -4.26
N ALA A 195 -15.98 4.42 -5.55
CA ALA A 195 -15.20 5.07 -6.62
C ALA A 195 -15.45 6.58 -6.67
N LYS A 196 -16.72 7.01 -6.56
CA LYS A 196 -17.11 8.42 -6.51
C LYS A 196 -16.44 9.13 -5.31
N ALA A 197 -16.36 8.50 -4.15
CA ALA A 197 -15.68 9.06 -2.99
C ALA A 197 -14.18 9.33 -3.26
N LEU A 198 -13.48 8.44 -3.97
CA LEU A 198 -12.11 8.69 -4.43
C LEU A 198 -12.03 9.84 -5.44
N GLY A 199 -13.05 10.01 -6.31
CA GLY A 199 -13.16 11.16 -7.19
C GLY A 199 -13.32 12.48 -6.43
N VAL A 200 -14.09 12.50 -5.35
CA VAL A 200 -14.18 13.66 -4.45
C VAL A 200 -12.80 13.97 -3.84
N LEU A 201 -12.08 12.96 -3.34
CA LEU A 201 -10.73 13.12 -2.79
C LEU A 201 -9.77 13.74 -3.83
N PHE A 202 -9.83 13.28 -5.08
CA PHE A 202 -9.03 13.86 -6.17
C PHE A 202 -9.37 15.34 -6.39
N ARG A 203 -10.65 15.68 -6.55
CA ARG A 203 -11.10 17.07 -6.81
C ARG A 203 -10.73 18.01 -5.67
N GLU A 204 -10.87 17.59 -4.42
CA GLU A 204 -10.46 18.37 -3.24
C GLU A 204 -8.95 18.66 -3.25
N ARG A 205 -8.12 17.66 -3.58
CA ARG A 205 -6.66 17.85 -3.68
C ARG A 205 -6.30 18.74 -4.86
N TRP A 206 -6.91 18.52 -6.02
CA TRP A 206 -6.71 19.35 -7.21
C TRP A 206 -7.04 20.81 -6.92
N ALA A 207 -8.21 21.08 -6.36
CA ALA A 207 -8.64 22.43 -6.01
C ALA A 207 -7.71 23.10 -4.99
N ARG A 208 -7.23 22.36 -3.99
CA ARG A 208 -6.25 22.86 -3.02
C ARG A 208 -4.94 23.24 -3.68
N CYS A 209 -4.49 22.46 -4.64
CA CYS A 209 -3.23 22.68 -5.35
C CYS A 209 -3.31 23.84 -6.33
N THR A 210 -4.35 23.90 -7.15
CA THR A 210 -4.45 24.78 -8.33
C THR A 210 -5.39 25.97 -8.14
N GLY A 211 -6.34 25.89 -7.22
CA GLY A 211 -7.47 26.82 -7.10
C GLY A 211 -8.66 26.51 -8.04
N GLU A 212 -8.51 25.56 -8.97
CA GLU A 212 -9.55 25.09 -9.87
C GLU A 212 -10.25 23.87 -9.27
N THR A 213 -11.59 23.88 -9.20
CA THR A 213 -12.36 22.69 -8.82
C THR A 213 -12.84 22.00 -10.10
N PRO A 214 -12.31 20.80 -10.41
CA PRO A 214 -12.82 20.03 -11.56
C PRO A 214 -14.28 19.68 -11.37
N PRO A 215 -15.11 19.74 -12.43
CA PRO A 215 -16.52 19.37 -12.33
C PRO A 215 -16.68 17.88 -12.00
N GLU A 216 -17.79 17.57 -11.35
CA GLU A 216 -18.21 16.17 -11.20
C GLU A 216 -18.63 15.62 -12.57
N PRO A 217 -18.14 14.44 -12.99
CA PRO A 217 -18.52 13.87 -14.28
C PRO A 217 -19.99 13.44 -14.26
N PRO A 218 -20.65 13.45 -15.44
CA PRO A 218 -21.97 12.85 -15.59
C PRO A 218 -21.95 11.37 -15.17
N LYS A 219 -23.08 10.90 -14.63
CA LYS A 219 -23.21 9.50 -14.22
C LYS A 219 -23.10 8.58 -15.45
N THR A 220 -22.16 7.66 -15.40
CA THR A 220 -21.92 6.64 -16.41
C THR A 220 -22.08 5.23 -15.87
N ARG A 221 -22.24 4.28 -16.79
CA ARG A 221 -22.16 2.86 -16.43
C ARG A 221 -20.70 2.50 -16.15
N PRO A 222 -20.39 1.84 -15.01
CA PRO A 222 -19.03 1.43 -14.71
C PRO A 222 -18.48 0.44 -15.75
N ALA A 223 -17.31 0.74 -16.30
CA ALA A 223 -16.57 -0.14 -17.21
C ALA A 223 -15.61 -1.02 -16.43
N TRP A 224 -16.11 -2.07 -15.80
CA TRP A 224 -15.28 -3.03 -15.09
C TRP A 224 -14.32 -3.73 -16.05
N PRO A 225 -13.00 -3.84 -15.73
CA PRO A 225 -12.01 -4.43 -16.63
C PRO A 225 -12.39 -5.86 -17.04
N ALA A 226 -12.37 -6.10 -18.35
CA ALA A 226 -12.67 -7.43 -18.89
C ALA A 226 -11.64 -8.44 -18.37
N GLY A 227 -12.12 -9.61 -17.95
CA GLY A 227 -11.25 -10.68 -17.39
C GLY A 227 -11.00 -10.59 -15.90
N LEU A 228 -11.15 -9.43 -15.25
CA LEU A 228 -11.02 -9.30 -13.81
C LEU A 228 -12.30 -9.80 -13.11
N LYS A 229 -12.18 -10.90 -12.38
CA LYS A 229 -13.31 -11.44 -11.61
C LYS A 229 -13.49 -10.64 -10.32
N PRO A 230 -14.71 -10.10 -10.05
CA PRO A 230 -14.97 -9.45 -8.78
C PRO A 230 -14.95 -10.49 -7.64
N GLN A 231 -14.18 -10.21 -6.60
CA GLN A 231 -14.07 -11.04 -5.41
C GLN A 231 -15.16 -10.70 -4.40
N PHE A 232 -15.58 -9.46 -4.36
CA PHE A 232 -16.67 -8.99 -3.50
C PHE A 232 -17.80 -8.41 -4.35
N LYS A 233 -19.04 -8.63 -3.87
CA LYS A 233 -20.26 -8.05 -4.43
C LYS A 233 -21.06 -7.38 -3.32
N ASP A 234 -21.57 -6.19 -3.61
CA ASP A 234 -22.41 -5.40 -2.70
C ASP A 234 -21.79 -5.25 -1.29
N ILE A 235 -20.47 -4.96 -1.26
CA ILE A 235 -19.69 -4.85 -0.03
C ILE A 235 -19.62 -3.42 0.48
N GLU A 236 -19.61 -3.25 1.81
CA GLU A 236 -19.27 -1.98 2.44
C GLU A 236 -17.76 -1.72 2.40
N VAL A 237 -17.41 -0.49 2.00
CA VAL A 237 -16.03 -0.03 1.85
C VAL A 237 -15.81 1.20 2.70
N GLY A 238 -14.88 1.13 3.64
CA GLY A 238 -14.37 2.29 4.36
C GLY A 238 -13.23 2.94 3.57
N LEU A 239 -13.29 4.26 3.44
CA LEU A 239 -12.19 5.06 2.90
C LEU A 239 -11.54 5.80 4.07
N SER A 240 -10.32 5.41 4.44
CA SER A 240 -9.58 5.98 5.56
C SER A 240 -8.40 6.82 5.06
N ARG A 241 -8.13 7.92 5.76
CA ARG A 241 -7.09 8.88 5.35
C ARG A 241 -6.11 9.16 6.47
N THR A 242 -4.94 9.60 6.07
CA THR A 242 -4.01 10.35 6.91
C THR A 242 -3.69 11.69 6.23
N HIS A 243 -3.55 12.72 7.03
CA HIS A 243 -3.10 14.04 6.59
C HIS A 243 -2.49 14.78 7.79
N GLY A 244 -1.24 15.22 7.68
CA GLY A 244 -0.61 16.05 8.72
C GLY A 244 -1.26 17.43 8.79
N ALA A 245 -1.32 18.03 9.97
CA ALA A 245 -1.83 19.39 10.15
C ALA A 245 -1.06 20.39 9.27
N TRP A 246 -1.76 21.20 8.47
CA TRP A 246 -1.15 22.19 7.59
C TRP A 246 -2.05 23.42 7.36
N LYS A 247 -1.53 24.60 7.71
CA LYS A 247 -2.29 25.87 7.65
C LYS A 247 -3.62 25.75 8.42
N HIS A 248 -4.76 25.87 7.74
CA HIS A 248 -6.09 25.77 8.31
C HIS A 248 -6.69 24.34 8.25
N HIS A 249 -5.92 23.38 7.71
CA HIS A 249 -6.36 21.98 7.64
C HIS A 249 -5.92 21.24 8.90
N PRO A 250 -6.85 20.72 9.72
CA PRO A 250 -6.52 19.90 10.88
C PRO A 250 -5.86 18.60 10.45
N GLU A 251 -5.14 17.97 11.36
CA GLU A 251 -4.64 16.62 11.10
C GLU A 251 -5.79 15.61 11.02
N VAL A 252 -5.57 14.58 10.21
CA VAL A 252 -6.46 13.43 10.04
C VAL A 252 -5.67 12.18 10.33
N ARG A 253 -6.18 11.31 11.22
CA ARG A 253 -5.55 10.06 11.66
C ARG A 253 -6.50 8.86 11.60
N GLU A 254 -7.38 8.83 10.62
CA GLU A 254 -8.37 7.76 10.44
C GLU A 254 -7.70 6.39 10.29
N ILE A 255 -6.57 6.33 9.58
CA ILE A 255 -5.80 5.10 9.37
C ILE A 255 -5.15 4.61 10.67
N GLU A 256 -4.60 5.51 11.49
CA GLU A 256 -4.07 5.17 12.83
C GLU A 256 -5.17 4.56 13.70
N ALA A 257 -6.33 5.22 13.75
CA ALA A 257 -7.48 4.74 14.52
C ALA A 257 -8.01 3.39 14.03
N LEU A 258 -8.09 3.21 12.71
CA LEU A 258 -8.51 1.93 12.12
C LEU A 258 -7.55 0.78 12.47
N HIS A 259 -6.24 1.00 12.39
CA HIS A 259 -5.27 -0.02 12.79
C HIS A 259 -5.43 -0.42 14.26
N LEU A 260 -5.61 0.55 15.16
CA LEU A 260 -5.82 0.26 16.58
C LEU A 260 -7.11 -0.52 16.81
N GLY A 261 -8.21 -0.12 16.17
CA GLY A 261 -9.48 -0.86 16.22
C GLY A 261 -9.36 -2.29 15.69
N CYS A 262 -8.69 -2.46 14.55
CA CYS A 262 -8.42 -3.77 13.96
C CYS A 262 -7.64 -4.69 14.90
N ILE A 263 -6.56 -4.18 15.51
CA ILE A 263 -5.72 -4.95 16.44
C ILE A 263 -6.52 -5.31 17.70
N ALA A 264 -7.33 -4.40 18.23
CA ALA A 264 -8.12 -4.65 19.43
C ALA A 264 -9.22 -5.70 19.20
N GLU A 265 -9.88 -5.66 18.05
CA GLU A 265 -11.00 -6.56 17.70
C GLU A 265 -10.56 -7.94 17.17
N ALA A 266 -9.27 -8.11 16.83
CA ALA A 266 -8.75 -9.37 16.31
C ALA A 266 -8.91 -10.50 17.33
N ARG A 267 -9.37 -11.67 16.86
CA ARG A 267 -9.63 -12.86 17.69
C ARG A 267 -8.74 -14.05 17.33
N ARG A 268 -8.39 -14.20 16.06
CA ARG A 268 -7.68 -15.38 15.55
C ARG A 268 -6.34 -15.04 14.93
N CYS A 269 -6.33 -14.14 13.94
CA CYS A 269 -5.11 -13.86 13.18
C CYS A 269 -5.10 -12.44 12.64
N ILE A 270 -3.98 -11.76 12.77
CA ILE A 270 -3.64 -10.52 12.10
C ILE A 270 -2.55 -10.84 11.10
N TYR A 271 -2.86 -10.77 9.80
CA TYR A 271 -1.92 -10.92 8.70
C TYR A 271 -1.62 -9.54 8.12
N MET A 272 -0.34 -9.19 7.99
CA MET A 272 0.09 -7.90 7.44
C MET A 272 1.21 -8.08 6.42
N GLU A 273 1.04 -7.46 5.25
CA GLU A 273 2.12 -7.21 4.30
C GLU A 273 2.44 -5.72 4.30
N ASN A 274 3.71 -5.39 4.50
CA ASN A 274 4.11 -3.98 4.53
C ASN A 274 5.60 -3.79 4.26
N GLN A 275 5.92 -2.69 3.59
CA GLN A 275 7.31 -2.30 3.33
C GLN A 275 8.04 -1.92 4.63
N TYR A 276 7.36 -1.21 5.54
CA TYR A 276 7.94 -0.70 6.78
C TYR A 276 7.11 -1.12 7.99
N PHE A 277 7.79 -1.70 8.99
CA PHE A 277 7.24 -1.99 10.31
C PHE A 277 8.06 -1.21 11.35
N THR A 278 7.73 0.08 11.54
CA THR A 278 8.53 1.00 12.38
C THR A 278 7.71 1.77 13.41
N SER A 279 6.37 1.76 13.33
CA SER A 279 5.49 2.49 14.24
C SER A 279 5.53 1.93 15.67
N PRO A 280 6.01 2.68 16.67
CA PRO A 280 6.03 2.23 18.08
C PRO A 280 4.62 2.09 18.67
N LEU A 281 3.64 2.84 18.17
CA LEU A 281 2.25 2.74 18.55
C LEU A 281 1.67 1.38 18.18
N ILE A 282 1.81 0.99 16.93
CA ILE A 282 1.32 -0.30 16.41
C ILE A 282 2.08 -1.46 17.06
N ALA A 283 3.42 -1.34 17.21
CA ALA A 283 4.22 -2.34 17.92
C ALA A 283 3.74 -2.56 19.36
N ALA A 284 3.38 -1.48 20.07
CA ALA A 284 2.89 -1.57 21.45
C ALA A 284 1.50 -2.22 21.53
N ALA A 285 0.61 -1.90 20.60
CA ALA A 285 -0.71 -2.52 20.49
C ALA A 285 -0.62 -4.02 20.22
N LEU A 286 0.12 -4.44 19.19
CA LEU A 286 0.36 -5.86 18.86
C LEU A 286 1.02 -6.61 20.01
N ALA A 287 2.05 -6.00 20.63
CA ALA A 287 2.74 -6.58 21.78
C ALA A 287 1.82 -6.77 23.01
N THR A 288 0.80 -5.95 23.16
CA THR A 288 -0.21 -6.13 24.21
C THR A 288 -1.08 -7.36 23.93
N ARG A 289 -1.57 -7.50 22.70
CA ARG A 289 -2.37 -8.64 22.26
C ARG A 289 -1.61 -9.98 22.33
N LEU A 290 -0.31 -9.99 21.97
CA LEU A 290 0.53 -11.19 22.02
C LEU A 290 0.81 -11.69 23.44
N ARG A 291 0.65 -10.85 24.49
CA ARG A 291 0.78 -11.26 25.89
C ARG A 291 -0.48 -11.92 26.45
N GLU A 292 -1.61 -11.73 25.82
CA GLU A 292 -2.87 -12.31 26.27
C GLU A 292 -2.85 -13.84 26.07
N PRO A 293 -3.39 -14.64 27.01
CA PRO A 293 -3.44 -16.10 26.85
C PRO A 293 -4.17 -16.51 25.57
N ASP A 294 -5.30 -15.86 25.26
CA ASP A 294 -6.15 -16.15 24.12
C ASP A 294 -6.11 -15.05 23.02
N GLY A 295 -4.98 -14.33 22.92
CA GLY A 295 -4.80 -13.30 21.91
C GLY A 295 -4.58 -13.87 20.50
N PRO A 296 -4.68 -13.02 19.44
CA PRO A 296 -4.54 -13.47 18.06
C PRO A 296 -3.11 -13.87 17.71
N GLU A 297 -2.97 -14.68 16.66
CA GLU A 297 -1.71 -14.84 15.94
C GLU A 297 -1.37 -13.56 15.17
N VAL A 298 -0.09 -13.27 15.00
CA VAL A 298 0.41 -12.11 14.23
C VAL A 298 1.43 -12.59 13.22
N VAL A 299 1.11 -12.47 11.94
CA VAL A 299 1.99 -12.84 10.82
C VAL A 299 2.33 -11.60 10.02
N LEU A 300 3.63 -11.25 9.96
CA LEU A 300 4.14 -10.13 9.21
C LEU A 300 4.95 -10.62 8.00
N ILE A 301 4.64 -10.08 6.84
CA ILE A 301 5.41 -10.28 5.61
C ILE A 301 6.02 -8.94 5.21
N GLY A 302 7.34 -8.91 5.06
CA GLY A 302 8.05 -7.69 4.68
C GLY A 302 9.39 -7.99 4.04
N THR A 303 9.98 -6.98 3.39
CA THR A 303 11.30 -7.10 2.78
C THR A 303 12.38 -7.25 3.85
N GLU A 304 13.32 -8.16 3.69
CA GLU A 304 14.43 -8.33 4.64
C GLU A 304 15.31 -7.09 4.71
N HIS A 305 15.69 -6.55 3.53
CA HIS A 305 16.47 -5.31 3.41
C HIS A 305 15.80 -4.37 2.42
N SER A 306 15.66 -3.11 2.81
CA SER A 306 15.11 -2.08 1.93
C SER A 306 16.04 -1.83 0.72
N PRO A 307 15.52 -1.51 -0.48
CA PRO A 307 16.35 -1.36 -1.69
C PRO A 307 17.24 -0.11 -1.63
N SER A 308 16.85 0.94 -0.90
CA SER A 308 17.63 2.17 -0.81
C SER A 308 18.57 2.17 0.40
N PHE A 309 19.78 2.69 0.24
CA PHE A 309 20.75 2.85 1.33
C PHE A 309 20.20 3.73 2.47
N PHE A 310 19.42 4.76 2.13
CA PHE A 310 18.80 5.62 3.14
C PHE A 310 17.81 4.84 3.99
N ASP A 311 16.93 4.03 3.38
CA ASP A 311 15.97 3.22 4.11
C ASP A 311 16.66 2.13 4.93
N GLN A 312 17.70 1.48 4.38
CA GLN A 312 18.51 0.50 5.14
C GLN A 312 19.11 1.15 6.40
N SER A 313 19.61 2.37 6.25
CA SER A 313 20.26 3.09 7.36
C SER A 313 19.28 3.60 8.41
N THR A 314 18.02 3.87 8.04
CA THR A 314 17.01 4.50 8.90
C THR A 314 15.85 3.57 9.24
N MET A 315 15.08 3.14 8.24
CA MET A 315 13.86 2.36 8.43
C MET A 315 14.15 0.93 8.88
N ASP A 316 15.12 0.26 8.26
CA ASP A 316 15.46 -1.13 8.62
C ASP A 316 15.99 -1.21 10.05
N ARG A 317 16.78 -0.22 10.50
CA ARG A 317 17.27 -0.17 11.89
C ARG A 317 16.13 0.01 12.90
N THR A 318 15.11 0.77 12.54
CA THR A 318 13.92 0.95 13.39
C THR A 318 13.04 -0.30 13.38
N ARG A 319 12.91 -0.99 12.24
CA ARG A 319 12.17 -2.26 12.10
C ARG A 319 12.71 -3.35 13.02
N VAL A 320 14.04 -3.43 13.22
CA VAL A 320 14.62 -4.37 14.17
C VAL A 320 13.97 -4.27 15.55
N ARG A 321 13.83 -3.04 16.06
CA ARG A 321 13.20 -2.80 17.38
C ARG A 321 11.73 -3.18 17.42
N PHE A 322 11.02 -2.95 16.33
CA PHE A 322 9.61 -3.34 16.20
C PHE A 322 9.49 -4.87 16.33
N ILE A 323 10.24 -5.62 15.52
CA ILE A 323 10.20 -7.09 15.52
C ILE A 323 10.70 -7.66 16.84
N GLU A 324 11.80 -7.17 17.40
CA GLU A 324 12.29 -7.61 18.70
C GLU A 324 11.28 -7.38 19.83
N LYS A 325 10.54 -6.26 19.79
CA LYS A 325 9.49 -5.98 20.77
C LYS A 325 8.38 -7.02 20.71
N LEU A 326 7.96 -7.42 19.52
CA LEU A 326 6.94 -8.45 19.33
C LEU A 326 7.46 -9.83 19.73
N LYS A 327 8.66 -10.20 19.33
CA LYS A 327 9.32 -11.47 19.76
C LYS A 327 9.39 -11.59 21.28
N ARG A 328 9.76 -10.49 21.99
CA ARG A 328 9.80 -10.48 23.47
C ARG A 328 8.42 -10.54 24.12
N ALA A 329 7.40 -10.02 23.45
CA ALA A 329 6.03 -10.02 23.94
C ALA A 329 5.34 -11.35 23.74
N ASP A 330 5.71 -12.07 22.71
CA ASP A 330 5.15 -13.37 22.37
C ASP A 330 5.54 -14.43 23.40
N LYS A 331 4.58 -14.85 24.23
CA LYS A 331 4.71 -15.88 25.26
C LYS A 331 4.12 -17.22 24.84
N HIS A 332 3.46 -17.25 23.70
CA HIS A 332 2.60 -18.35 23.29
C HIS A 332 2.93 -18.88 21.88
N GLY A 333 4.03 -18.41 21.24
CA GLY A 333 4.47 -18.87 19.92
C GLY A 333 3.56 -18.43 18.78
N ARG A 334 2.93 -17.25 18.91
CA ARG A 334 1.92 -16.74 17.95
C ARG A 334 2.42 -15.63 17.03
N PHE A 335 3.68 -15.24 17.15
CA PHE A 335 4.28 -14.20 16.33
C PHE A 335 5.24 -14.77 15.30
N GLN A 336 5.01 -14.46 14.03
CA GLN A 336 5.88 -14.79 12.92
C GLN A 336 6.18 -13.54 12.08
N ALA A 337 7.43 -13.42 11.60
CA ALA A 337 7.84 -12.38 10.67
C ALA A 337 8.72 -12.99 9.58
N TYR A 338 8.29 -12.82 8.32
CA TYR A 338 8.92 -13.44 7.16
C TYR A 338 9.29 -12.42 6.08
N SER A 339 10.35 -12.76 5.33
CA SER A 339 10.70 -12.13 4.05
C SER A 339 10.58 -13.16 2.94
N PRO A 340 9.85 -12.86 1.85
CA PRO A 340 9.74 -13.74 0.71
C PRO A 340 11.00 -13.65 -0.16
N VAL A 341 11.31 -14.76 -0.82
CA VAL A 341 12.40 -14.87 -1.79
C VAL A 341 11.93 -15.55 -3.07
N THR A 342 12.62 -15.26 -4.17
CA THR A 342 12.42 -15.91 -5.45
C THR A 342 12.89 -17.36 -5.43
N THR A 343 12.71 -18.07 -6.53
CA THR A 343 13.15 -19.47 -6.67
C THR A 343 14.67 -19.63 -6.49
N LEU A 344 15.47 -18.66 -6.92
CA LEU A 344 16.92 -18.65 -6.71
C LEU A 344 17.34 -18.06 -5.35
N GLY A 345 16.37 -17.68 -4.52
CA GLY A 345 16.62 -17.13 -3.18
C GLY A 345 17.00 -15.66 -3.15
N ARG A 346 16.75 -14.90 -4.23
CA ARG A 346 16.87 -13.44 -4.24
C ARG A 346 15.68 -12.81 -3.47
N ILE A 347 15.91 -11.64 -2.88
CA ILE A 347 14.88 -10.94 -2.09
C ILE A 347 13.77 -10.44 -3.03
N ILE A 348 12.51 -10.63 -2.62
CA ILE A 348 11.36 -9.96 -3.21
C ILE A 348 11.05 -8.71 -2.38
N ILE A 349 11.00 -7.54 -3.02
CA ILE A 349 10.64 -6.30 -2.36
C ILE A 349 9.13 -6.30 -2.11
N VAL A 350 8.72 -6.46 -0.85
CA VAL A 350 7.32 -6.34 -0.45
C VAL A 350 6.97 -4.86 -0.31
N HIS A 351 6.26 -4.31 -1.27
CA HIS A 351 5.82 -2.91 -1.25
C HIS A 351 4.31 -2.78 -0.99
N ALA A 352 3.58 -3.88 -0.94
CA ALA A 352 2.17 -3.92 -0.55
C ALA A 352 1.93 -3.29 0.83
N LYS A 353 0.77 -2.70 1.03
CA LYS A 353 0.27 -2.20 2.31
C LYS A 353 -1.10 -2.81 2.56
N LEU A 354 -1.07 -4.05 3.06
CA LEU A 354 -2.24 -4.89 3.22
C LEU A 354 -2.34 -5.38 4.67
N THR A 355 -3.56 -5.43 5.18
CA THR A 355 -3.86 -6.03 6.49
C THR A 355 -5.14 -6.85 6.38
N ILE A 356 -5.08 -8.11 6.83
CA ILE A 356 -6.25 -8.98 6.97
C ILE A 356 -6.41 -9.33 8.45
N VAL A 357 -7.60 -9.07 8.99
CA VAL A 357 -7.94 -9.38 10.39
C VAL A 357 -9.02 -10.43 10.41
N ASP A 358 -8.66 -11.60 10.91
CA ASP A 358 -9.51 -12.77 10.94
C ASP A 358 -10.08 -13.13 9.53
N ASP A 359 -11.40 -13.32 9.44
CA ASP A 359 -12.20 -13.42 8.23
C ASP A 359 -13.10 -12.18 8.07
N ARG A 360 -12.83 -11.12 8.82
CA ARG A 360 -13.74 -9.99 9.03
C ARG A 360 -13.40 -8.75 8.25
N LEU A 361 -12.12 -8.41 8.17
CA LEU A 361 -11.69 -7.16 7.55
C LEU A 361 -10.45 -7.37 6.69
N LEU A 362 -10.50 -6.80 5.50
CA LEU A 362 -9.39 -6.64 4.58
C LEU A 362 -9.16 -5.15 4.36
N ARG A 363 -7.93 -4.68 4.61
CA ARG A 363 -7.49 -3.31 4.33
C ARG A 363 -6.37 -3.33 3.31
N ILE A 364 -6.44 -2.42 2.34
CA ILE A 364 -5.42 -2.19 1.33
C ILE A 364 -5.30 -0.69 1.04
N GLY A 365 -4.10 -0.18 0.82
CA GLY A 365 -3.93 1.23 0.50
C GLY A 365 -2.49 1.67 0.36
N SER A 366 -2.27 2.95 0.61
CA SER A 366 -0.95 3.56 0.49
C SER A 366 -0.16 3.63 1.80
N ALA A 367 -0.84 3.47 2.96
CA ALA A 367 -0.24 3.72 4.27
C ALA A 367 0.67 2.59 4.76
N ASN A 368 1.92 2.93 5.02
CA ASN A 368 2.86 2.04 5.70
C ASN A 368 2.61 1.94 7.21
N ILE A 369 3.13 0.88 7.84
CA ILE A 369 3.14 0.72 9.31
C ILE A 369 4.32 1.52 9.90
N ASN A 370 4.31 2.83 9.67
CA ASN A 370 5.32 3.77 10.14
C ASN A 370 4.68 5.05 10.69
N ASN A 371 5.47 5.92 11.34
CA ASN A 371 4.95 7.13 11.95
C ASN A 371 4.47 8.14 10.90
N ARG A 372 5.18 8.22 9.76
CA ARG A 372 4.84 9.13 8.67
C ARG A 372 3.43 8.89 8.15
N SER A 373 3.12 7.63 7.83
CA SER A 373 1.79 7.26 7.33
C SER A 373 0.69 7.35 8.39
N MET A 374 1.04 7.32 9.70
CA MET A 374 0.08 7.47 10.77
C MET A 374 -0.27 8.93 11.08
N GLY A 375 0.54 9.94 10.67
CA GLY A 375 0.25 11.31 11.10
C GLY A 375 0.93 12.46 10.35
N LEU A 376 1.70 12.20 9.29
CA LEU A 376 2.45 13.23 8.57
C LEU A 376 2.12 13.27 7.07
N ASP A 377 2.33 12.16 6.37
CA ASP A 377 2.10 12.05 4.93
C ASP A 377 0.60 12.00 4.61
N THR A 378 0.22 12.31 3.38
CA THR A 378 -1.16 12.06 2.96
C THR A 378 -1.31 10.65 2.46
N GLU A 379 -2.26 9.92 3.05
CA GLU A 379 -2.53 8.52 2.71
C GLU A 379 -4.01 8.32 2.38
N CYS A 380 -4.30 7.24 1.66
CA CYS A 380 -5.66 6.76 1.42
C CYS A 380 -5.68 5.23 1.36
N ASP A 381 -6.56 4.64 2.16
CA ASP A 381 -6.76 3.21 2.24
C ASP A 381 -8.23 2.85 2.01
N LEU A 382 -8.45 1.72 1.36
CA LEU A 382 -9.73 1.03 1.25
C LEU A 382 -9.80 -0.09 2.28
N SER A 383 -10.93 -0.22 2.94
CA SER A 383 -11.19 -1.31 3.88
C SER A 383 -12.53 -1.97 3.59
N PHE A 384 -12.50 -3.29 3.44
CA PHE A 384 -13.66 -4.13 3.16
C PHE A 384 -14.02 -4.87 4.45
N GLU A 385 -15.18 -4.56 5.05
CA GLU A 385 -15.64 -5.22 6.27
C GLU A 385 -16.79 -6.17 5.95
N ALA A 386 -16.65 -7.43 6.37
CA ALA A 386 -17.66 -8.47 6.18
C ALA A 386 -18.84 -8.26 7.14
N THR A 387 -19.72 -7.34 6.80
CA THR A 387 -20.92 -6.96 7.55
C THR A 387 -22.19 -7.06 6.70
N GLY A 388 -23.35 -6.95 7.32
CA GLY A 388 -24.63 -6.91 6.62
C GLY A 388 -24.98 -8.20 5.86
N ARG A 389 -25.70 -8.05 4.75
CA ARG A 389 -26.20 -9.19 3.94
C ARG A 389 -25.09 -9.96 3.21
N ALA A 390 -24.02 -9.26 2.83
CA ALA A 390 -22.87 -9.86 2.15
C ALA A 390 -21.88 -10.56 3.12
N ALA A 391 -22.11 -10.49 4.43
CA ALA A 391 -21.14 -10.91 5.44
C ALA A 391 -20.58 -12.33 5.26
N THR A 392 -21.45 -13.32 5.01
CA THR A 392 -21.00 -14.73 4.89
C THR A 392 -20.09 -14.94 3.68
N GLY A 393 -20.46 -14.42 2.51
CA GLY A 393 -19.65 -14.51 1.31
C GLY A 393 -18.34 -13.71 1.44
N ALA A 394 -18.43 -12.52 2.01
CA ALA A 394 -17.24 -11.66 2.24
C ALA A 394 -16.25 -12.31 3.24
N ARG A 395 -16.72 -12.96 4.31
CA ARG A 395 -15.85 -13.70 5.24
C ARG A 395 -15.10 -14.83 4.55
N ALA A 396 -15.82 -15.63 3.78
CA ALA A 396 -15.22 -16.74 3.03
C ALA A 396 -14.15 -16.21 2.05
N GLU A 397 -14.45 -15.10 1.36
CA GLU A 397 -13.53 -14.53 0.41
C GLU A 397 -12.29 -13.87 1.09
N ILE A 398 -12.45 -13.15 2.20
CA ILE A 398 -11.33 -12.62 2.98
C ILE A 398 -10.40 -13.74 3.45
N LEU A 399 -10.98 -14.84 3.93
CA LEU A 399 -10.21 -16.02 4.35
C LEU A 399 -9.47 -16.66 3.18
N ARG A 400 -10.16 -16.84 2.03
CA ARG A 400 -9.58 -17.38 0.80
C ARG A 400 -8.40 -16.50 0.33
N LEU A 401 -8.57 -15.17 0.34
CA LEU A 401 -7.51 -14.24 -0.06
C LEU A 401 -6.28 -14.34 0.84
N ARG A 402 -6.44 -14.46 2.15
CA ARG A 402 -5.30 -14.69 3.06
C ARG A 402 -4.59 -16.01 2.72
N THR A 403 -5.35 -17.08 2.50
CA THR A 403 -4.77 -18.38 2.13
C THR A 403 -4.03 -18.29 0.80
N HIS A 404 -4.61 -17.62 -0.19
CA HIS A 404 -4.01 -17.41 -1.49
C HIS A 404 -2.70 -16.61 -1.44
N LEU A 405 -2.66 -15.53 -0.66
CA LEU A 405 -1.43 -14.76 -0.46
C LEU A 405 -0.33 -15.58 0.23
N LEU A 406 -0.69 -16.42 1.20
CA LEU A 406 0.26 -17.34 1.83
C LEU A 406 0.75 -18.42 0.86
N ALA A 407 -0.12 -18.97 0.05
CA ALA A 407 0.20 -19.96 -0.99
C ALA A 407 1.13 -19.35 -2.07
N HIS A 408 0.81 -18.13 -2.51
CA HIS A 408 1.66 -17.33 -3.40
C HIS A 408 3.09 -17.22 -2.86
N TRP A 409 3.26 -16.83 -1.60
CA TRP A 409 4.58 -16.71 -0.95
C TRP A 409 5.31 -18.04 -0.82
N LEU A 410 4.60 -19.12 -0.56
CA LEU A 410 5.19 -20.45 -0.39
C LEU A 410 5.46 -21.13 -1.75
N GLY A 411 4.84 -20.65 -2.83
CA GLY A 411 4.92 -21.24 -4.17
C GLY A 411 4.21 -22.60 -4.25
N CYS A 412 3.03 -22.70 -3.62
CA CYS A 412 2.20 -23.91 -3.59
C CYS A 412 0.73 -23.58 -3.80
N ASP A 413 -0.10 -24.61 -3.89
CA ASP A 413 -1.55 -24.45 -4.04
C ASP A 413 -2.24 -24.03 -2.74
N ASP A 414 -3.32 -23.26 -2.85
CA ASP A 414 -4.15 -22.80 -1.73
C ASP A 414 -4.60 -23.97 -0.82
N ALA A 415 -4.95 -25.12 -1.40
CA ALA A 415 -5.40 -26.32 -0.68
C ALA A 415 -4.33 -26.90 0.27
N ILE A 416 -3.04 -26.77 -0.10
CA ILE A 416 -1.91 -27.22 0.73
C ILE A 416 -1.82 -26.33 1.98
N VAL A 417 -1.92 -25.02 1.80
CA VAL A 417 -1.89 -24.05 2.91
C VAL A 417 -3.09 -24.22 3.82
N GLU A 418 -4.28 -24.34 3.25
CA GLU A 418 -5.52 -24.56 4.02
C GLU A 418 -5.44 -25.82 4.87
N THR A 419 -4.96 -26.92 4.29
CA THR A 419 -4.80 -28.19 4.99
C THR A 419 -3.79 -28.07 6.12
N ALA A 420 -2.61 -27.48 5.89
CA ALA A 420 -1.59 -27.32 6.91
C ALA A 420 -2.07 -26.44 8.08
N ILE A 421 -2.76 -25.33 7.80
CA ILE A 421 -3.33 -24.46 8.85
C ILE A 421 -4.39 -25.20 9.68
N ARG A 422 -5.26 -25.95 9.02
CA ARG A 422 -6.31 -26.74 9.69
C ARG A 422 -5.73 -27.84 10.59
N GLU A 423 -4.79 -28.60 10.08
CA GLU A 423 -4.16 -29.72 10.82
C GLU A 423 -3.29 -29.25 11.97
N ALA A 424 -2.58 -28.15 11.79
CA ALA A 424 -1.76 -27.55 12.84
C ALA A 424 -2.55 -26.72 13.86
N GLY A 425 -3.84 -26.44 13.60
CA GLY A 425 -4.73 -25.67 14.47
C GLY A 425 -4.45 -24.17 14.51
N GLY A 426 -3.61 -23.62 13.61
CA GLY A 426 -3.31 -22.19 13.55
C GLY A 426 -2.43 -21.83 12.34
N VAL A 427 -2.38 -20.54 12.02
CA VAL A 427 -1.63 -20.02 10.87
C VAL A 427 -0.12 -20.15 11.11
N SER A 428 0.35 -19.74 12.29
CA SER A 428 1.78 -19.78 12.65
C SER A 428 2.33 -21.19 12.62
N ALA A 429 1.62 -22.14 13.24
CA ALA A 429 2.03 -23.54 13.27
C ALA A 429 1.93 -24.20 11.87
N GLY A 430 0.91 -23.87 11.08
CA GLY A 430 0.77 -24.33 9.71
C GLY A 430 1.90 -23.87 8.80
N LEU A 431 2.30 -22.60 8.89
CA LEU A 431 3.44 -22.05 8.16
C LEU A 431 4.77 -22.70 8.56
N GLU A 432 4.97 -22.99 9.83
CA GLU A 432 6.15 -23.71 10.30
C GLU A 432 6.19 -25.14 9.78
N ALA A 433 5.06 -25.86 9.81
CA ALA A 433 4.93 -27.20 9.23
C ALA A 433 5.27 -27.21 7.74
N LEU A 434 4.75 -26.26 6.97
CA LEU A 434 5.05 -26.13 5.52
C LEU A 434 6.51 -25.84 5.25
N ARG A 435 7.14 -24.97 6.03
CA ARG A 435 8.57 -24.69 5.91
C ARG A 435 9.42 -25.93 6.20
N ASN A 436 9.06 -26.69 7.22
CA ASN A 436 9.74 -27.96 7.55
C ASN A 436 9.52 -29.03 6.48
N ALA A 437 8.42 -28.96 5.73
CA ALA A 437 8.14 -29.80 4.57
C ALA A 437 8.85 -29.34 3.27
N GLY A 438 9.65 -28.27 3.32
CA GLY A 438 10.47 -27.83 2.19
C GLY A 438 9.92 -26.61 1.42
N TYR A 439 8.79 -26.02 1.81
CA TYR A 439 8.30 -24.77 1.22
C TYR A 439 9.07 -23.58 1.80
N ALA A 440 10.29 -23.34 1.29
CA ALA A 440 11.29 -22.45 1.91
C ALA A 440 11.33 -21.02 1.33
N ARG A 441 10.35 -20.62 0.50
CA ARG A 441 10.34 -19.26 -0.08
C ARG A 441 9.99 -18.15 0.93
N LEU A 442 9.38 -18.48 2.06
CA LEU A 442 9.24 -17.58 3.21
C LEU A 442 10.37 -17.83 4.21
N ARG A 443 11.30 -16.87 4.30
CA ARG A 443 12.41 -16.91 5.25
C ARG A 443 12.08 -16.11 6.50
N PRO A 444 12.36 -16.58 7.73
CA PRO A 444 12.24 -15.73 8.91
C PRO A 444 13.12 -14.49 8.76
N ILE A 445 12.59 -13.33 9.13
CA ILE A 445 13.38 -12.11 9.14
C ILE A 445 14.40 -12.20 10.28
N GLU A 446 15.68 -12.31 9.90
CA GLU A 446 16.81 -12.26 10.80
C GLU A 446 17.47 -10.89 10.71
N LEU A 447 17.36 -10.12 11.76
CA LEU A 447 17.86 -8.75 11.77
C LEU A 447 19.06 -8.65 12.71
N PRO A 448 20.18 -8.05 12.26
CA PRO A 448 21.35 -7.86 13.10
C PRO A 448 21.02 -6.91 14.26
N PRO A 449 21.59 -7.14 15.46
CA PRO A 449 21.33 -6.29 16.61
C PRO A 449 21.76 -4.84 16.35
N VAL A 450 20.89 -3.90 16.74
CA VAL A 450 21.12 -2.46 16.52
C VAL A 450 22.02 -1.91 17.62
N LYS A 451 23.27 -1.56 17.27
CA LYS A 451 24.30 -1.03 18.20
C LYS A 451 24.91 0.29 17.68
N GLY A 452 25.57 1.04 18.55
CA GLY A 452 26.30 2.28 18.19
C GLY A 452 25.41 3.32 17.52
N VAL A 453 25.88 3.90 16.42
CA VAL A 453 25.16 4.94 15.65
C VAL A 453 23.80 4.48 15.16
N ALA A 454 23.69 3.20 14.74
CA ALA A 454 22.41 2.63 14.32
C ALA A 454 21.36 2.63 15.45
N ALA A 455 21.79 2.46 16.71
CA ALA A 455 20.89 2.55 17.85
C ALA A 455 20.38 3.98 18.09
N VAL A 456 21.20 4.99 17.82
CA VAL A 456 20.78 6.40 17.86
C VAL A 456 19.77 6.68 16.76
N ILE A 457 20.05 6.30 15.52
CA ILE A 457 19.15 6.46 14.37
C ILE A 457 17.77 5.83 14.66
N ALA A 458 17.76 4.59 15.17
CA ALA A 458 16.51 3.91 15.51
C ALA A 458 15.79 4.54 16.72
N THR A 459 16.51 5.10 17.71
CA THR A 459 15.91 5.75 18.89
C THR A 459 15.19 7.05 18.52
N TYR A 460 15.76 7.78 17.58
CA TYR A 460 15.22 9.08 17.16
C TYR A 460 14.41 8.99 15.88
N HIS A 461 14.10 7.80 15.37
CA HIS A 461 13.29 7.61 14.17
C HIS A 461 13.71 8.57 13.03
N MET A 462 15.01 8.56 12.67
CA MET A 462 15.61 9.62 11.83
C MET A 462 14.94 9.74 10.46
N GLY A 463 14.50 8.64 9.85
CA GLY A 463 13.75 8.62 8.58
C GLY A 463 12.22 8.71 8.75
N ASP A 464 11.69 8.65 9.99
CA ASP A 464 10.27 8.39 10.27
C ASP A 464 9.69 9.36 11.32
N PRO A 465 9.53 10.66 11.00
CA PRO A 465 8.92 11.64 11.89
C PRO A 465 7.43 11.36 12.14
N PHE A 466 6.92 11.78 13.32
CA PHE A 466 5.54 11.53 13.77
C PHE A 466 4.54 12.58 13.27
N SER A 467 5.01 13.79 13.02
CA SER A 467 4.16 14.93 12.71
C SER A 467 4.98 16.07 12.06
N PRO A 468 4.33 17.10 11.51
CA PRO A 468 5.03 18.30 11.03
C PRO A 468 5.86 19.00 12.12
N ALA A 469 5.44 18.91 13.38
CA ALA A 469 6.08 19.60 14.50
C ALA A 469 7.46 19.02 14.86
N ASP A 470 7.72 17.75 14.58
CA ASP A 470 9.00 17.08 14.86
C ASP A 470 9.85 16.80 13.62
N GLY A 471 9.36 17.16 12.44
CA GLY A 471 10.11 17.03 11.18
C GLY A 471 11.52 17.58 11.28
N TRP A 472 11.67 18.75 11.90
CA TRP A 472 12.95 19.47 12.14
C TRP A 472 13.55 19.32 13.52
N ARG A 473 12.92 18.52 14.40
CA ARG A 473 13.28 18.36 15.81
C ARG A 473 13.46 16.89 16.18
N PRO A 474 14.44 16.20 15.60
CA PRO A 474 14.61 14.76 15.78
C PRO A 474 14.78 14.37 17.26
N TRP A 475 15.33 15.26 18.10
CA TRP A 475 15.47 15.04 19.56
C TRP A 475 14.12 14.86 20.28
N ARG A 476 13.01 15.42 19.76
CA ARG A 476 11.68 15.23 20.34
C ARG A 476 11.11 13.84 20.07
N ARG A 477 11.58 13.15 19.01
CA ARG A 477 11.01 11.88 18.53
C ARG A 477 11.14 10.75 19.54
N LYS A 478 12.17 10.78 20.41
CA LYS A 478 12.29 9.81 21.51
C LYS A 478 11.11 9.91 22.48
N ILE A 479 10.71 11.13 22.87
CA ILE A 479 9.56 11.37 23.76
C ILE A 479 8.26 11.02 23.05
N MET A 480 8.14 11.38 21.77
CA MET A 480 6.97 11.05 20.95
C MET A 480 6.80 9.55 20.77
N SER A 481 7.89 8.81 20.57
CA SER A 481 7.89 7.34 20.51
C SER A 481 7.38 6.73 21.81
N GLN A 482 7.86 7.19 22.96
CA GLN A 482 7.38 6.73 24.28
C GLN A 482 5.90 7.04 24.49
N SER A 483 5.45 8.23 24.07
CA SER A 483 4.02 8.61 24.12
C SER A 483 3.18 7.74 23.20
N ALA A 484 3.64 7.47 21.98
CA ALA A 484 2.97 6.59 21.04
C ALA A 484 2.85 5.15 21.58
N GLU A 485 3.91 4.62 22.19
CA GLU A 485 3.85 3.31 22.85
C GLU A 485 2.84 3.25 23.99
N ARG A 486 2.77 4.33 24.80
CA ARG A 486 1.76 4.43 25.87
C ARG A 486 0.35 4.42 25.27
N ARG A 487 0.08 5.28 24.27
CA ARG A 487 -1.22 5.32 23.57
C ARG A 487 -1.61 3.96 22.99
N GLY A 488 -0.68 3.24 22.38
CA GLY A 488 -0.95 1.91 21.83
C GLY A 488 -1.38 0.90 22.91
N ARG A 489 -0.74 0.93 24.09
CA ARG A 489 -1.15 0.08 25.23
C ARG A 489 -2.50 0.49 25.82
N GLU A 490 -2.74 1.79 25.96
CA GLU A 490 -4.00 2.34 26.51
C GLU A 490 -5.18 2.03 25.57
N ALA A 491 -4.99 2.16 24.26
CA ALA A 491 -6.02 1.82 23.29
C ALA A 491 -6.47 0.34 23.40
N MET A 492 -5.53 -0.60 23.58
CA MET A 492 -5.88 -2.01 23.76
C MET A 492 -6.67 -2.26 25.05
N LYS A 493 -6.38 -1.53 26.13
CA LYS A 493 -7.13 -1.64 27.40
C LYS A 493 -8.53 -1.07 27.28
N ALA A 494 -8.67 0.12 26.64
CA ALA A 494 -9.96 0.81 26.51
C ALA A 494 -10.94 0.07 25.56
N LEU A 495 -10.42 -0.64 24.56
CA LEU A 495 -11.26 -1.40 23.61
C LEU A 495 -11.55 -2.83 24.10
N ALA A 496 -10.88 -3.30 25.14
CA ALA A 496 -11.13 -4.60 25.80
C ALA A 496 -12.13 -4.49 26.96
N SER A 497 -12.43 -3.28 27.46
CA SER A 497 -13.44 -2.97 28.47
C SER A 497 -14.81 -2.66 27.82
#